data_b8d64b5c4bf24352d087b088b19b856c
#
_entry.id   b8d64b5c4bf24352d087b088b19b856c
#
_cell.length_a   1.000
_cell.length_b   1.000
_cell.length_c   1.000
_cell.angle_alpha   90.00
_cell.angle_beta   90.00
_cell.angle_gamma   90.00
#
_symmetry.space_group_name_H-M   'P 1'
#
loop_
_entity.id
_entity.type
_entity.pdbx_description
1 polymer ?
#
loop_
_entity_poly.entity_id
_entity_poly.type
_entity_poly.pdbx_seq_one_letter_code
_entity_poly.pdbx_strand_id
1 'polypeptide(L)'
;MKIVTLELYLCGECVKEKKLTDLESSVAFLNRAIPEKCFFDLYVDVNDEDVPCWQESFVLQGYQNKQEALQLVTKLYKNKFL
;
A
#
# COMPACT_ATOMS: atom_id res chain seq x y z
N MET A 1 11.61 11.77 6.70
CA MET A 1 10.19 11.35 6.75
C MET A 1 9.98 10.15 5.83
N LYS A 2 9.33 9.13 6.30
CA LYS A 2 9.03 7.95 5.49
C LYS A 2 7.74 8.15 4.69
N ILE A 3 7.79 7.74 3.44
CA ILE A 3 6.68 7.89 2.51
C ILE A 3 6.30 6.49 2.00
N VAL A 4 5.02 6.18 2.04
CA VAL A 4 4.46 4.96 1.47
C VAL A 4 3.74 5.31 0.19
N THR A 5 4.17 4.70 -0.92
CA THR A 5 3.49 4.83 -2.20
C THR A 5 2.68 3.57 -2.45
N LEU A 6 1.39 3.72 -2.61
CA LEU A 6 0.47 2.62 -2.89
C LEU A 6 0.03 2.72 -4.35
N GLU A 7 0.24 1.65 -5.10
CA GLU A 7 -0.24 1.54 -6.48
C GLU A 7 -1.19 0.36 -6.56
N LEU A 8 -2.44 0.63 -6.90
CA LEU A 8 -3.48 -0.39 -7.03
C LEU A 8 -3.73 -0.69 -8.50
N TYR A 9 -3.66 -1.98 -8.85
CA TYR A 9 -3.93 -2.46 -10.18
C TYR A 9 -5.16 -3.34 -10.18
N LEU A 10 -6.09 -3.04 -11.07
CA LEU A 10 -7.26 -3.86 -11.33
C LEU A 10 -7.21 -4.28 -12.80
N CYS A 11 -7.37 -5.58 -13.06
CA CYS A 11 -7.33 -6.13 -14.42
C CYS A 11 -6.05 -5.74 -15.18
N GLY A 12 -4.92 -5.68 -14.47
CA GLY A 12 -3.64 -5.36 -15.09
C GLY A 12 -3.37 -3.89 -15.33
N GLU A 13 -4.31 -3.02 -15.01
CA GLU A 13 -4.13 -1.58 -15.19
C GLU A 13 -4.02 -0.86 -13.86
N CYS A 14 -3.08 0.07 -13.77
CA CYS A 14 -2.97 0.92 -12.58
C CYS A 14 -4.15 1.88 -12.54
N VAL A 15 -5.03 1.68 -11.57
CA VAL A 15 -6.23 2.50 -11.47
C VAL A 15 -6.10 3.61 -10.45
N LYS A 16 -5.22 3.43 -9.45
CA LYS A 16 -4.98 4.46 -8.45
C LYS A 16 -3.55 4.38 -7.93
N GLU A 17 -2.96 5.55 -7.68
CA GLU A 17 -1.66 5.69 -7.04
C GLU A 17 -1.76 6.79 -6.00
N LYS A 18 -1.18 6.57 -4.82
CA LYS A 18 -1.19 7.57 -3.76
C LYS A 18 0.08 7.49 -2.92
N LYS A 19 0.63 8.65 -2.58
CA LYS A 19 1.74 8.77 -1.64
C LYS A 19 1.19 9.22 -0.29
N LEU A 20 1.51 8.48 0.76
CA LEU A 20 0.92 8.68 2.08
C LEU A 20 1.99 8.59 3.16
N THR A 21 1.75 9.24 4.28
CA THR A 21 2.73 9.32 5.37
C THR A 21 2.19 8.77 6.68
N ASP A 22 0.92 8.37 6.76
CA ASP A 22 0.34 7.86 7.99
C ASP A 22 -0.58 6.66 7.74
N LEU A 23 -0.76 5.87 8.78
CA LEU A 23 -1.55 4.64 8.71
C LEU A 23 -3.03 4.91 8.41
N GLU A 24 -3.60 5.89 9.10
CA GLU A 24 -5.02 6.17 8.98
C GLU A 24 -5.41 6.53 7.55
N SER A 25 -4.64 7.41 6.91
CA SER A 25 -4.88 7.79 5.51
C SER A 25 -4.68 6.63 4.56
N SER A 26 -3.70 5.76 4.83
CA SER A 26 -3.43 4.59 4.00
C SER A 26 -4.58 3.58 4.07
N VAL A 27 -5.09 3.31 5.25
CA VAL A 27 -6.23 2.42 5.43
C VAL A 27 -7.48 2.99 4.76
N ALA A 28 -7.73 4.28 4.93
CA ALA A 28 -8.87 4.94 4.29
C ALA A 28 -8.78 4.89 2.76
N PHE A 29 -7.58 5.10 2.22
CA PHE A 29 -7.37 4.99 0.78
C PHE A 29 -7.70 3.59 0.26
N LEU A 30 -7.16 2.55 0.90
CA LEU A 30 -7.39 1.17 0.48
C LEU A 30 -8.86 0.77 0.62
N ASN A 31 -9.51 1.18 1.69
CA ASN A 31 -10.92 0.87 1.88
C ASN A 31 -11.80 1.44 0.78
N ARG A 32 -11.48 2.62 0.27
CA ARG A 32 -12.24 3.23 -0.80
C ARG A 32 -11.84 2.72 -2.18
N ALA A 33 -10.55 2.44 -2.37
CA ALA A 33 -10.01 2.13 -3.69
C ALA A 33 -10.22 0.67 -4.10
N ILE A 34 -10.18 -0.26 -3.14
CA ILE A 34 -10.31 -1.69 -3.44
C ILE A 34 -11.77 -2.11 -3.42
N PRO A 35 -12.35 -2.53 -4.56
CA PRO A 35 -13.70 -3.06 -4.59
C PRO A 35 -13.77 -4.40 -3.84
N GLU A 36 -14.92 -4.70 -3.25
CA GLU A 36 -15.13 -6.00 -2.63
C GLU A 36 -15.20 -7.09 -3.69
N LYS A 37 -14.67 -8.26 -3.36
CA LYS A 37 -14.72 -9.46 -4.20
C LYS A 37 -14.10 -9.25 -5.59
N CYS A 38 -13.10 -8.39 -5.66
CA CYS A 38 -12.39 -8.14 -6.91
C CYS A 38 -10.94 -8.58 -6.76
N PHE A 39 -10.38 -9.19 -7.80
CA PHE A 39 -8.94 -9.46 -7.83
C PHE A 39 -8.19 -8.16 -7.99
N PHE A 40 -7.12 -8.01 -7.25
CA PHE A 40 -6.27 -6.83 -7.35
C PHE A 40 -4.81 -7.18 -7.14
N ASP A 41 -3.94 -6.31 -7.66
CA ASP A 41 -2.53 -6.30 -7.33
C ASP A 41 -2.24 -5.00 -6.61
N LEU A 42 -1.52 -5.08 -5.52
CA LEU A 42 -1.13 -3.91 -4.75
C LEU A 42 0.38 -3.87 -4.63
N TYR A 43 0.98 -2.79 -5.11
CA TYR A 43 2.40 -2.52 -4.94
C TYR A 43 2.56 -1.47 -3.85
N VAL A 44 3.44 -1.77 -2.90
CA VAL A 44 3.71 -0.90 -1.76
C VAL A 44 5.20 -0.58 -1.78
N ASP A 45 5.54 0.68 -2.02
CA ASP A 45 6.93 1.14 -1.96
C ASP A 45 7.08 2.05 -0.76
N VAL A 46 8.11 1.80 0.04
CA VAL A 46 8.43 2.62 1.20
C VAL A 46 9.81 3.24 0.98
N ASN A 47 9.88 4.55 1.10
CA ASN A 47 11.17 5.25 1.05
C ASN A 47 11.23 6.32 2.14
N ASP A 48 12.45 6.75 2.45
CA ASP A 48 12.68 7.78 3.45
C ASP A 48 13.41 8.94 2.79
N GLU A 49 12.82 10.12 2.83
CA GLU A 49 13.41 11.31 2.25
C GLU A 49 14.76 11.68 2.90
N ASP A 50 14.93 11.31 4.18
CA ASP A 50 16.13 11.61 4.94
C ASP A 50 17.23 10.57 4.72
N VAL A 51 16.90 9.43 4.08
CA VAL A 51 17.85 8.36 3.77
C VAL A 51 17.69 7.99 2.28
N PRO A 52 18.31 8.75 1.37
CA PRO A 52 17.99 8.64 -0.06
C PRO A 52 18.25 7.28 -0.70
N CYS A 53 19.14 6.46 -0.10
CA CYS A 53 19.47 5.15 -0.67
C CYS A 53 18.62 4.02 -0.11
N TRP A 54 17.68 4.32 0.79
CA TRP A 54 16.86 3.29 1.41
C TRP A 54 15.49 3.21 0.76
N GLN A 55 15.10 2.00 0.37
CA GLN A 55 13.80 1.72 -0.21
C GLN A 55 13.45 0.26 0.04
N GLU A 56 12.19 -0.01 0.39
CA GLU A 56 11.65 -1.36 0.48
C GLU A 56 10.37 -1.43 -0.35
N SER A 57 10.17 -2.56 -1.02
CA SER A 57 9.00 -2.77 -1.86
C SER A 57 8.31 -4.08 -1.49
N PHE A 58 6.99 -4.07 -1.49
CA PHE A 58 6.16 -5.22 -1.21
C PHE A 58 5.10 -5.34 -2.29
N VAL A 59 4.73 -6.57 -2.64
CA VAL A 59 3.75 -6.84 -3.68
C VAL A 59 2.74 -7.87 -3.20
N LEU A 60 1.45 -7.57 -3.37
CA LEU A 60 0.37 -8.54 -3.24
C LEU A 60 -0.22 -8.74 -4.62
N GLN A 61 -0.17 -9.95 -5.15
CA GLN A 61 -0.65 -10.26 -6.49
C GLN A 61 -1.84 -11.22 -6.46
N GLY A 62 -2.87 -10.88 -7.25
CA GLY A 62 -4.02 -11.75 -7.42
C GLY A 62 -4.84 -11.93 -6.16
N TYR A 63 -4.87 -10.94 -5.27
CA TYR A 63 -5.62 -11.03 -4.02
C TYR A 63 -7.08 -10.67 -4.23
N GLN A 64 -7.96 -11.38 -3.52
CA GLN A 64 -9.38 -11.08 -3.49
C GLN A 64 -9.82 -10.50 -2.15
N ASN A 65 -8.93 -10.46 -1.17
CA ASN A 65 -9.28 -10.12 0.20
C ASN A 65 -8.69 -8.77 0.59
N LYS A 66 -9.55 -7.78 0.59
CA LYS A 66 -9.19 -6.42 1.01
C LYS A 66 -8.55 -6.42 2.41
N GLN A 67 -9.02 -7.27 3.33
CA GLN A 67 -8.52 -7.31 4.69
C GLN A 67 -7.03 -7.68 4.74
N GLU A 68 -6.56 -8.53 3.86
CA GLU A 68 -5.13 -8.87 3.81
C GLU A 68 -4.29 -7.66 3.42
N ALA A 69 -4.79 -6.83 2.49
CA ALA A 69 -4.10 -5.60 2.11
C ALA A 69 -4.05 -4.63 3.29
N LEU A 70 -5.15 -4.48 4.02
CA LEU A 70 -5.20 -3.62 5.20
C LEU A 70 -4.27 -4.12 6.30
N GLN A 71 -4.21 -5.44 6.51
CA GLN A 71 -3.31 -6.05 7.49
C GLN A 71 -1.85 -5.85 7.12
N LEU A 72 -1.51 -6.00 5.85
CA LEU A 72 -0.13 -5.78 5.40
C LEU A 72 0.32 -4.34 5.67
N VAL A 73 -0.51 -3.38 5.28
CA VAL A 73 -0.18 -1.97 5.46
C VAL A 73 -0.10 -1.61 6.95
N THR A 74 -1.04 -2.12 7.75
CA THR A 74 -1.02 -1.91 9.20
C THR A 74 0.26 -2.45 9.82
N LYS A 75 0.63 -3.67 9.46
CA LYS A 75 1.85 -4.31 9.96
C LYS A 75 3.09 -3.54 9.54
N LEU A 76 3.13 -3.06 8.30
CA LEU A 76 4.23 -2.28 7.78
C LEU A 76 4.46 -1.01 8.61
N TYR A 77 3.39 -0.27 8.87
CA TYR A 77 3.51 0.96 9.67
C TYR A 77 3.96 0.65 11.09
N LYS A 78 3.41 -0.39 11.71
CA LYS A 78 3.81 -0.76 13.08
C LYS A 78 5.26 -1.21 13.18
N ASN A 79 5.77 -1.94 12.18
CA ASN A 79 7.10 -2.52 12.24
C ASN A 79 8.19 -1.58 11.72
N LYS A 80 7.86 -0.67 10.83
CA LYS A 80 8.85 0.16 10.15
C LYS A 80 8.83 1.63 10.58
N PHE A 81 7.71 2.11 11.11
CA PHE A 81 7.53 3.52 11.39
C PHE A 81 7.40 3.85 12.88
N LEU A 82 7.26 2.84 13.71
CA LEU A 82 7.13 3.05 15.16
C LEU A 82 8.34 2.55 15.93
#